data_c23cfb71a789b6112c993d1af1abe41a
#
_entry.id   c23cfb71a789b6112c993d1af1abe41a
#
_cell.length_a   1.000
_cell.length_b   1.000
_cell.length_c   1.000
_cell.angle_alpha   90.00
_cell.angle_beta   90.00
_cell.angle_gamma   90.00
#
_symmetry.space_group_name_H-M   'P 1'
#
loop_
_entity.id
_entity.type
_entity.pdbx_description
1 polymer ?
#
loop_
_entity_poly.entity_id
_entity_poly.type
_entity_poly.pdbx_seq_one_letter_code
_entity_poly.pdbx_strand_id
1 'polypeptide(L)'
;MRAIVRTRVPESQIKAWKGRHAVKEHYDLLVTGDADIISPVGTPLISVRRNALCSDAVAEAKPTLHWMRRFNSDARAEYAGAMQSRRRKADGTLSKSTGGFDEDGNRVVVASCIAGNFEPQGGRHPFCRQTALLRRHPQEWDSLQPLLQSLGQLYAETIPDRYAAQMETVAQTDPAWVIPGTPFTTITVNNSVPAAYHQDGGDLKKGFGCLAVFCKGEFNNYELVIPEYKVAAHLRDGDVLFFDPTVWHGNVPPTEAVGEKNEDWYRISLVAYYREGIIGCQSPEEELAKAKARGAL
;
A
#
# COMPACT_ATOMS: atom_id res chain seq x y z
N MET A 1 -7.96 15.86 -15.96
CA MET A 1 -6.77 16.71 -16.32
C MET A 1 -5.63 15.80 -16.76
N ARG A 2 -4.85 16.20 -17.77
CA ARG A 2 -3.60 15.51 -18.12
C ARG A 2 -2.45 16.50 -18.01
N ALA A 3 -1.39 16.14 -17.26
CA ALA A 3 -0.25 17.04 -17.04
C ALA A 3 1.07 16.27 -17.18
N ILE A 4 2.02 16.90 -17.88
CA ILE A 4 3.40 16.41 -17.96
C ILE A 4 4.21 17.21 -16.92
N VAL A 5 4.81 16.51 -15.99
CA VAL A 5 5.60 17.10 -14.90
C VAL A 5 7.09 16.83 -15.13
N ARG A 6 7.94 17.65 -14.52
CA ARG A 6 9.40 17.49 -14.59
C ARG A 6 9.95 17.19 -13.21
N THR A 7 11.05 16.49 -13.14
CA THR A 7 11.81 16.33 -11.90
C THR A 7 12.22 17.71 -11.36
N ARG A 8 11.81 18.00 -10.13
CA ARG A 8 12.00 19.28 -9.43
C ARG A 8 12.92 19.14 -8.22
N VAL A 9 12.94 17.95 -7.61
CA VAL A 9 13.72 17.64 -6.42
C VAL A 9 14.60 16.45 -6.74
N PRO A 10 15.92 16.53 -6.56
CA PRO A 10 16.83 15.42 -6.84
C PRO A 10 16.61 14.27 -5.82
N GLU A 11 16.75 13.05 -6.29
CA GLU A 11 16.54 11.84 -5.46
C GLU A 11 17.41 11.84 -4.19
N SER A 12 18.63 12.36 -4.26
CA SER A 12 19.52 12.46 -3.08
C SER A 12 18.92 13.28 -1.94
N GLN A 13 18.18 14.35 -2.27
CA GLN A 13 17.48 15.15 -1.28
C GLN A 13 16.27 14.39 -0.71
N ILE A 14 15.51 13.69 -1.57
CA ILE A 14 14.34 12.92 -1.14
C ILE A 14 14.75 11.75 -0.24
N LYS A 15 15.86 11.08 -0.54
CA LYS A 15 16.43 10.03 0.32
C LYS A 15 16.71 10.49 1.74
N ALA A 16 17.08 11.76 1.92
CA ALA A 16 17.27 12.35 3.26
C ALA A 16 15.94 12.54 4.03
N TRP A 17 14.80 12.47 3.33
CA TRP A 17 13.47 12.54 3.93
C TRP A 17 12.86 11.18 4.24
N LYS A 18 13.54 10.09 3.88
CA LYS A 18 13.05 8.73 4.18
C LYS A 18 12.65 8.61 5.65
N GLY A 19 11.45 8.07 5.89
CA GLY A 19 10.89 7.93 7.23
C GLY A 19 10.30 9.21 7.85
N ARG A 20 10.33 10.35 7.14
CA ARG A 20 9.66 11.59 7.53
C ARG A 20 8.35 11.75 6.77
N HIS A 21 7.38 12.37 7.40
CA HIS A 21 6.11 12.70 6.73
C HIS A 21 6.28 13.84 5.73
N ALA A 22 5.40 13.86 4.73
CA ALA A 22 5.31 14.98 3.80
C ALA A 22 4.75 16.24 4.49
N VAL A 23 5.11 17.39 3.95
CA VAL A 23 4.59 18.70 4.32
C VAL A 23 4.10 19.44 3.08
N LYS A 24 3.29 20.49 3.27
CA LYS A 24 2.67 21.23 2.15
C LYS A 24 3.69 21.90 1.21
N GLU A 25 4.86 22.23 1.71
CA GLU A 25 5.97 22.83 0.94
C GLU A 25 6.63 21.83 -0.04
N HIS A 26 6.32 20.54 0.09
CA HIS A 26 6.87 19.50 -0.78
C HIS A 26 6.12 19.35 -2.10
N TYR A 27 5.03 20.08 -2.33
CA TYR A 27 4.30 20.08 -3.59
C TYR A 27 3.82 21.48 -3.99
N ASP A 28 3.70 21.70 -5.30
CA ASP A 28 3.15 22.91 -5.91
C ASP A 28 1.87 22.61 -6.69
N LEU A 29 1.71 21.37 -7.18
CA LEU A 29 0.54 20.90 -7.90
C LEU A 29 -0.29 19.99 -7.02
N LEU A 30 -1.52 20.41 -6.69
CA LEU A 30 -2.50 19.61 -5.98
C LEU A 30 -3.56 19.08 -6.94
N VAL A 31 -3.65 17.76 -7.06
CA VAL A 31 -4.67 17.06 -7.84
C VAL A 31 -5.90 16.81 -6.96
N THR A 32 -7.03 17.44 -7.33
CA THR A 32 -8.30 17.35 -6.61
C THR A 32 -9.44 16.75 -7.44
N GLY A 33 -9.17 16.37 -8.69
CA GLY A 33 -10.13 15.79 -9.63
C GLY A 33 -9.49 14.65 -10.42
N ASP A 34 -10.21 14.14 -11.42
CA ASP A 34 -9.64 13.14 -12.35
C ASP A 34 -8.42 13.70 -13.06
N ALA A 35 -7.33 12.95 -13.00
CA ALA A 35 -6.07 13.39 -13.58
C ALA A 35 -5.16 12.23 -13.97
N ASP A 36 -4.35 12.48 -15.00
CA ASP A 36 -3.22 11.64 -15.39
C ASP A 36 -1.96 12.50 -15.35
N ILE A 37 -1.03 12.17 -14.47
CA ILE A 37 0.26 12.83 -14.33
C ILE A 37 1.32 11.94 -14.95
N ILE A 38 2.06 12.51 -15.88
CA ILE A 38 2.99 11.82 -16.77
C ILE A 38 4.38 12.41 -16.63
N SER A 39 5.40 11.57 -16.61
CA SER A 39 6.80 11.99 -16.64
C SER A 39 7.15 12.67 -17.99
N PRO A 40 8.29 13.38 -18.08
CA PRO A 40 8.71 14.03 -19.33
C PRO A 40 8.95 13.06 -20.49
N VAL A 41 9.20 11.79 -20.18
CA VAL A 41 9.41 10.72 -21.18
C VAL A 41 8.14 9.97 -21.52
N GLY A 42 6.97 10.46 -21.06
CA GLY A 42 5.67 9.88 -21.38
C GLY A 42 5.23 8.72 -20.45
N THR A 43 6.03 8.39 -19.43
CA THR A 43 5.67 7.32 -18.49
C THR A 43 4.61 7.83 -17.49
N PRO A 44 3.47 7.12 -17.33
CA PRO A 44 2.52 7.45 -16.28
C PRO A 44 3.17 7.37 -14.89
N LEU A 45 2.93 8.37 -14.05
CA LEU A 45 3.39 8.43 -12.65
C LEU A 45 2.25 8.15 -11.69
N ILE A 46 1.14 8.88 -11.86
CA ILE A 46 -0.11 8.65 -11.14
C ILE A 46 -1.30 8.89 -12.04
N SER A 47 -2.39 8.17 -11.79
CA SER A 47 -3.71 8.44 -12.35
C SER A 47 -4.74 8.44 -11.24
N VAL A 48 -5.53 9.51 -11.13
CA VAL A 48 -6.60 9.68 -10.14
C VAL A 48 -7.94 9.52 -10.82
N ARG A 49 -8.83 8.74 -10.22
CA ARG A 49 -10.24 8.62 -10.63
C ARG A 49 -11.13 8.86 -9.41
N ARG A 50 -12.02 9.83 -9.54
CA ARG A 50 -12.91 10.26 -8.45
C ARG A 50 -14.16 9.39 -8.40
N ASN A 51 -14.49 8.91 -7.18
CA ASN A 51 -15.72 8.14 -6.93
C ASN A 51 -15.93 7.02 -7.98
N ALA A 52 -14.87 6.28 -8.30
CA ALA A 52 -14.81 5.38 -9.45
C ALA A 52 -15.08 3.91 -9.10
N LEU A 53 -15.31 3.59 -7.83
CA LEU A 53 -15.56 2.23 -7.38
C LEU A 53 -17.02 1.83 -7.57
N CYS A 54 -17.25 0.55 -7.91
CA CYS A 54 -18.57 -0.03 -7.97
C CYS A 54 -19.23 -0.01 -6.58
N SER A 55 -20.40 0.65 -6.46
CA SER A 55 -21.12 0.84 -5.19
C SER A 55 -21.47 -0.48 -4.49
N ASP A 56 -21.91 -1.49 -5.27
CA ASP A 56 -22.32 -2.79 -4.73
C ASP A 56 -21.10 -3.56 -4.20
N ALA A 57 -20.00 -3.54 -4.93
CA ALA A 57 -18.72 -4.15 -4.50
C ALA A 57 -18.18 -3.46 -3.23
N VAL A 58 -18.29 -2.13 -3.13
CA VAL A 58 -17.93 -1.38 -1.92
C VAL A 58 -18.82 -1.75 -0.74
N ALA A 59 -20.15 -1.85 -0.97
CA ALA A 59 -21.11 -2.21 0.08
C ALA A 59 -20.83 -3.60 0.65
N GLU A 60 -20.49 -4.58 -0.19
CA GLU A 60 -20.14 -5.94 0.22
C GLU A 60 -18.79 -5.97 0.99
N ALA A 61 -17.79 -5.25 0.53
CA ALA A 61 -16.46 -5.20 1.16
C ALA A 61 -16.42 -4.41 2.47
N LYS A 62 -17.32 -3.44 2.65
CA LYS A 62 -17.29 -2.46 3.75
C LYS A 62 -17.23 -3.08 5.15
N PRO A 63 -18.04 -4.10 5.50
CA PRO A 63 -17.96 -4.75 6.82
C PRO A 63 -16.57 -5.33 7.09
N THR A 64 -15.99 -5.99 6.09
CA THR A 64 -14.64 -6.58 6.20
C THR A 64 -13.56 -5.51 6.31
N LEU A 65 -13.62 -4.43 5.52
CA LEU A 65 -12.69 -3.32 5.65
C LEU A 65 -12.76 -2.67 7.04
N HIS A 66 -13.95 -2.52 7.61
CA HIS A 66 -14.13 -2.04 8.98
C HIS A 66 -13.56 -3.00 10.02
N TRP A 67 -13.77 -4.31 9.83
CA TRP A 67 -13.19 -5.34 10.69
C TRP A 67 -11.65 -5.33 10.61
N MET A 68 -11.06 -5.12 9.43
CA MET A 68 -9.62 -5.04 9.22
C MET A 68 -8.95 -3.86 9.93
N ARG A 69 -9.68 -2.79 10.26
CA ARG A 69 -9.17 -1.61 10.99
C ARG A 69 -8.55 -1.93 12.34
N ARG A 70 -8.94 -3.05 12.98
CA ARG A 70 -8.47 -3.46 14.31
C ARG A 70 -7.09 -4.11 14.32
N PHE A 71 -6.56 -4.47 13.15
CA PHE A 71 -5.25 -5.12 13.07
C PHE A 71 -4.12 -4.11 13.10
N ASN A 72 -3.06 -4.46 13.82
CA ASN A 72 -1.85 -3.66 13.92
C ASN A 72 -0.65 -4.45 13.39
N SER A 73 0.34 -3.74 12.86
CA SER A 73 1.57 -4.31 12.36
C SER A 73 2.79 -3.55 12.84
N ASP A 74 3.61 -4.20 13.67
CA ASP A 74 4.91 -3.64 14.06
C ASP A 74 5.90 -3.62 12.88
N ALA A 75 5.75 -4.54 11.93
CA ALA A 75 6.63 -4.64 10.77
C ALA A 75 6.49 -3.44 9.79
N ARG A 76 5.43 -2.64 9.94
CA ARG A 76 5.17 -1.46 9.10
C ARG A 76 5.47 -0.13 9.81
N ALA A 77 6.05 -0.16 10.98
CA ALA A 77 6.32 1.04 11.78
C ALA A 77 7.23 2.06 11.05
N GLU A 78 8.17 1.59 10.22
CA GLU A 78 9.03 2.47 9.39
C GLU A 78 8.19 3.32 8.42
N TYR A 79 7.11 2.77 7.86
CA TYR A 79 6.18 3.49 6.97
C TYR A 79 5.34 4.54 7.69
N ALA A 80 5.27 4.49 9.01
CA ALA A 80 4.59 5.48 9.85
C ALA A 80 5.56 6.39 10.61
N GLY A 81 6.79 6.52 10.12
CA GLY A 81 7.78 7.44 10.67
C GLY A 81 8.62 6.90 11.80
N ALA A 82 8.63 5.58 12.07
CA ALA A 82 9.58 5.03 13.02
C ALA A 82 11.02 5.16 12.52
N MET A 83 11.84 5.81 13.31
CA MET A 83 13.25 6.09 12.97
C MET A 83 14.19 4.97 13.39
N GLN A 84 13.75 4.07 14.29
CA GLN A 84 14.58 2.99 14.83
C GLN A 84 13.79 1.67 14.85
N SER A 85 14.43 0.58 14.43
CA SER A 85 13.86 -0.78 14.49
C SER A 85 13.96 -1.42 15.87
N ARG A 86 14.72 -0.85 16.79
CA ARG A 86 14.91 -1.33 18.17
C ARG A 86 15.09 -0.15 19.12
N ARG A 87 14.47 -0.23 20.27
CA ARG A 87 14.66 0.76 21.35
C ARG A 87 16.10 0.72 21.83
N ARG A 88 16.75 1.89 21.94
CA ARG A 88 18.04 2.02 22.61
C ARG A 88 17.81 2.04 24.11
N LYS A 89 18.50 1.18 24.85
CA LYS A 89 18.47 1.18 26.32
C LYS A 89 19.30 2.31 26.91
N ALA A 90 19.15 2.58 28.21
CA ALA A 90 19.92 3.60 28.92
C ALA A 90 21.44 3.37 28.87
N ASP A 91 21.88 2.11 28.75
CA ASP A 91 23.30 1.73 28.61
C ASP A 91 23.82 1.87 27.16
N GLY A 92 23.00 2.42 26.23
CA GLY A 92 23.36 2.58 24.83
C GLY A 92 23.21 1.32 23.96
N THR A 93 22.92 0.15 24.54
CA THR A 93 22.69 -1.08 23.80
C THR A 93 21.28 -1.14 23.19
N LEU A 94 21.11 -1.93 22.12
CA LEU A 94 19.81 -2.14 21.50
C LEU A 94 19.01 -3.21 22.25
N SER A 95 17.71 -2.95 22.44
CA SER A 95 16.81 -3.92 23.03
C SER A 95 16.68 -5.17 22.16
N LYS A 96 16.36 -6.32 22.78
CA LYS A 96 16.06 -7.56 22.04
C LYS A 96 14.67 -7.54 21.40
N SER A 97 13.75 -6.65 21.84
CA SER A 97 12.43 -6.52 21.24
C SER A 97 12.55 -5.87 19.86
N THR A 98 11.88 -6.46 18.88
CA THR A 98 11.68 -5.89 17.55
C THR A 98 10.44 -5.01 17.58
N GLY A 99 10.47 -3.87 16.90
CA GLY A 99 9.36 -2.91 16.79
C GLY A 99 9.90 -1.59 16.28
N GLY A 100 9.04 -0.75 15.74
CA GLY A 100 9.42 0.61 15.37
C GLY A 100 9.33 1.55 16.56
N PHE A 101 10.26 2.48 16.64
CA PHE A 101 10.29 3.51 17.69
C PHE A 101 10.54 4.88 17.04
N ASP A 102 9.88 5.91 17.56
CA ASP A 102 10.09 7.30 17.16
C ASP A 102 11.41 7.88 17.75
N GLU A 103 11.65 9.16 17.49
CA GLU A 103 12.83 9.89 18.00
C GLU A 103 12.88 9.92 19.54
N ASP A 104 11.73 9.96 20.18
CA ASP A 104 11.58 10.01 21.64
C ASP A 104 11.65 8.60 22.28
N GLY A 105 11.75 7.55 21.48
CA GLY A 105 11.82 6.16 21.94
C GLY A 105 10.46 5.56 22.28
N ASN A 106 9.34 6.17 21.86
CA ASN A 106 8.02 5.60 21.98
C ASN A 106 7.77 4.56 20.89
N ARG A 107 7.01 3.52 21.22
CA ARG A 107 6.66 2.48 20.25
C ARG A 107 5.67 3.01 19.22
N VAL A 108 6.01 2.89 17.94
CA VAL A 108 5.12 3.19 16.83
C VAL A 108 4.34 1.93 16.47
N VAL A 109 3.03 1.94 16.71
CA VAL A 109 2.10 0.87 16.32
C VAL A 109 1.28 1.35 15.14
N VAL A 110 1.29 0.58 14.07
CA VAL A 110 0.62 0.95 12.82
C VAL A 110 -0.65 0.13 12.67
N ALA A 111 -1.79 0.81 12.58
CA ALA A 111 -3.07 0.18 12.24
C ALA A 111 -3.07 -0.21 10.76
N SER A 112 -2.49 -1.35 10.48
CA SER A 112 -2.28 -1.88 9.13
C SER A 112 -2.30 -3.40 9.13
N CYS A 113 -2.87 -4.00 8.09
CA CYS A 113 -2.77 -5.44 7.86
C CYS A 113 -2.51 -5.74 6.39
N ILE A 114 -1.87 -6.86 6.14
CA ILE A 114 -1.58 -7.38 4.80
C ILE A 114 -2.34 -8.68 4.62
N ALA A 115 -3.04 -8.82 3.51
CA ALA A 115 -3.75 -10.03 3.11
C ALA A 115 -3.40 -10.43 1.67
N GLY A 116 -3.44 -11.73 1.38
CA GLY A 116 -3.05 -12.29 0.09
C GLY A 116 -1.85 -13.22 0.20
N ASN A 117 -0.94 -13.14 -0.75
CA ASN A 117 0.16 -14.07 -0.91
C ASN A 117 1.52 -13.38 -0.68
N PHE A 118 2.48 -14.11 -0.13
CA PHE A 118 3.84 -13.65 0.08
C PHE A 118 4.84 -14.55 -0.62
N GLU A 119 5.81 -13.93 -1.27
CA GLU A 119 7.04 -14.53 -1.75
C GLU A 119 7.92 -15.04 -0.59
N PRO A 120 8.95 -15.83 -0.88
CA PRO A 120 9.95 -16.23 0.10
C PRO A 120 10.58 -15.01 0.78
N GLN A 121 10.61 -15.02 2.10
CA GLN A 121 11.26 -13.98 2.90
C GLN A 121 12.40 -14.62 3.68
N GLY A 122 13.65 -14.29 3.34
CA GLY A 122 14.89 -14.86 3.83
C GLY A 122 14.83 -15.63 5.15
N GLY A 123 15.77 -16.32 5.60
CA GLY A 123 15.90 -17.05 6.86
C GLY A 123 14.62 -17.66 7.55
N ARG A 124 13.60 -16.83 7.80
CA ARG A 124 12.42 -17.25 8.57
C ARG A 124 11.36 -17.99 7.74
N HIS A 125 11.10 -17.53 6.52
CA HIS A 125 10.07 -18.09 5.63
C HIS A 125 10.57 -18.16 4.20
N PRO A 126 11.50 -19.09 3.86
CA PRO A 126 12.09 -19.19 2.52
C PRO A 126 11.20 -19.98 1.56
N PHE A 127 9.89 -19.80 1.65
CA PHE A 127 8.84 -20.42 0.83
C PHE A 127 7.71 -19.43 0.63
N CYS A 128 6.98 -19.62 -0.48
CA CYS A 128 5.78 -18.85 -0.75
C CYS A 128 4.64 -19.29 0.17
N ARG A 129 3.79 -18.35 0.59
CA ARG A 129 2.73 -18.63 1.54
C ARG A 129 1.59 -17.62 1.48
N GLN A 130 0.44 -18.07 1.84
CA GLN A 130 -0.69 -17.19 2.13
C GLN A 130 -0.53 -16.50 3.48
N THR A 131 -1.03 -15.28 3.61
CA THR A 131 -1.10 -14.59 4.89
C THR A 131 -1.98 -15.33 5.90
N ALA A 132 -1.74 -15.09 7.18
CA ALA A 132 -2.59 -15.67 8.24
C ALA A 132 -4.06 -15.22 8.12
N LEU A 133 -4.29 -13.99 7.68
CA LEU A 133 -5.63 -13.44 7.48
C LEU A 133 -6.39 -14.28 6.45
N LEU A 134 -5.82 -14.48 5.26
CA LEU A 134 -6.47 -15.25 4.19
C LEU A 134 -6.80 -16.68 4.63
N ARG A 135 -5.86 -17.35 5.33
CA ARG A 135 -6.05 -18.74 5.77
C ARG A 135 -7.07 -18.90 6.89
N ARG A 136 -7.21 -17.92 7.78
CA ARG A 136 -8.05 -18.02 8.98
C ARG A 136 -9.40 -17.33 8.82
N HIS A 137 -9.55 -16.48 7.84
CA HIS A 137 -10.72 -15.65 7.60
C HIS A 137 -11.14 -15.68 6.11
N PRO A 138 -11.42 -16.90 5.57
CA PRO A 138 -11.76 -17.03 4.15
C PRO A 138 -13.05 -16.29 3.78
N GLN A 139 -14.05 -16.24 4.66
CA GLN A 139 -15.31 -15.55 4.38
C GLN A 139 -15.11 -14.03 4.23
N GLU A 140 -14.34 -13.43 5.14
CA GLU A 140 -13.96 -12.01 5.06
C GLU A 140 -13.09 -11.74 3.83
N TRP A 141 -12.22 -12.68 3.47
CA TRP A 141 -11.44 -12.58 2.25
C TRP A 141 -12.33 -12.62 0.99
N ASP A 142 -13.29 -13.54 0.95
CA ASP A 142 -14.19 -13.70 -0.20
C ASP A 142 -15.05 -12.46 -0.42
N SER A 143 -15.50 -11.78 0.64
CA SER A 143 -16.28 -10.54 0.55
C SER A 143 -15.50 -9.35 -0.05
N LEU A 144 -14.17 -9.43 -0.10
CA LEU A 144 -13.33 -8.41 -0.77
C LEU A 144 -13.17 -8.65 -2.28
N GLN A 145 -13.47 -9.87 -2.78
CA GLN A 145 -13.17 -10.24 -4.16
C GLN A 145 -13.87 -9.33 -5.19
N PRO A 146 -15.18 -9.00 -5.06
CA PRO A 146 -15.84 -8.11 -6.02
C PRO A 146 -15.18 -6.72 -6.10
N LEU A 147 -14.76 -6.18 -4.94
CA LEU A 147 -14.06 -4.90 -4.89
C LEU A 147 -12.69 -4.97 -5.59
N LEU A 148 -11.91 -6.03 -5.35
CA LEU A 148 -10.60 -6.22 -5.95
C LEU A 148 -10.69 -6.44 -7.46
N GLN A 149 -11.72 -7.16 -7.92
CA GLN A 149 -12.01 -7.34 -9.35
C GLN A 149 -12.41 -6.02 -10.02
N SER A 150 -13.30 -5.25 -9.39
CA SER A 150 -13.68 -3.91 -9.86
C SER A 150 -12.45 -2.98 -9.95
N LEU A 151 -11.56 -3.03 -8.96
CA LEU A 151 -10.32 -2.25 -8.97
C LEU A 151 -9.37 -2.70 -10.09
N GLY A 152 -9.26 -4.01 -10.34
CA GLY A 152 -8.48 -4.56 -11.44
C GLY A 152 -9.02 -4.16 -12.82
N GLN A 153 -10.35 -4.14 -12.99
CA GLN A 153 -10.99 -3.67 -14.21
C GLN A 153 -10.73 -2.17 -14.44
N LEU A 154 -10.90 -1.34 -13.40
CA LEU A 154 -10.63 0.09 -13.48
C LEU A 154 -9.16 0.37 -13.80
N TYR A 155 -8.23 -0.47 -13.33
CA TYR A 155 -6.80 -0.40 -13.69
C TYR A 155 -6.61 -0.68 -15.20
N ALA A 156 -7.25 -1.73 -15.74
CA ALA A 156 -7.17 -2.05 -17.15
C ALA A 156 -7.69 -0.91 -18.05
N GLU A 157 -8.79 -0.26 -17.64
CA GLU A 157 -9.38 0.86 -18.36
C GLU A 157 -8.56 2.15 -18.26
N THR A 158 -7.92 2.39 -17.11
CA THR A 158 -7.22 3.64 -16.83
C THR A 158 -5.81 3.67 -17.39
N ILE A 159 -5.05 2.57 -17.28
CA ILE A 159 -3.64 2.48 -17.67
C ILE A 159 -3.40 1.14 -18.39
N PRO A 160 -3.98 0.95 -19.59
CA PRO A 160 -4.00 -0.34 -20.29
C PRO A 160 -2.60 -0.92 -20.55
N ASP A 161 -1.62 -0.08 -20.89
CA ASP A 161 -0.26 -0.55 -21.20
C ASP A 161 0.43 -1.15 -19.94
N ARG A 162 0.28 -0.51 -18.80
CA ARG A 162 0.83 -0.98 -17.52
C ARG A 162 0.08 -2.23 -17.02
N TYR A 163 -1.24 -2.24 -17.20
CA TYR A 163 -2.06 -3.41 -16.89
C TYR A 163 -1.63 -4.62 -17.75
N ALA A 164 -1.48 -4.44 -19.06
CA ALA A 164 -1.05 -5.50 -19.97
C ALA A 164 0.33 -6.03 -19.58
N ALA A 165 1.30 -5.14 -19.30
CA ALA A 165 2.63 -5.55 -18.86
C ALA A 165 2.62 -6.32 -17.54
N GLN A 166 1.72 -5.98 -16.60
CA GLN A 166 1.53 -6.74 -15.36
C GLN A 166 0.89 -8.09 -15.62
N MET A 167 -0.12 -8.17 -16.50
CA MET A 167 -0.79 -9.41 -16.88
C MET A 167 0.13 -10.42 -17.56
N GLU A 168 1.16 -9.97 -18.27
CA GLU A 168 2.22 -10.88 -18.79
C GLU A 168 2.95 -11.61 -17.65
N THR A 169 3.15 -10.94 -16.52
CA THR A 169 3.75 -11.58 -15.34
C THR A 169 2.75 -12.49 -14.63
N VAL A 170 1.49 -12.06 -14.53
CA VAL A 170 0.40 -12.87 -13.97
C VAL A 170 0.23 -14.17 -14.75
N ALA A 171 0.30 -14.13 -16.08
CA ALA A 171 0.19 -15.32 -16.94
C ALA A 171 1.32 -16.35 -16.73
N GLN A 172 2.45 -15.95 -16.16
CA GLN A 172 3.60 -16.82 -15.83
C GLN A 172 3.59 -17.26 -14.36
N THR A 173 2.61 -16.81 -13.57
CA THR A 173 2.49 -17.08 -12.15
C THR A 173 1.49 -18.22 -11.93
N ASP A 174 1.80 -19.13 -11.00
CA ASP A 174 0.81 -20.14 -10.60
C ASP A 174 -0.47 -19.44 -10.09
N PRO A 175 -1.65 -19.78 -10.67
CA PRO A 175 -2.92 -19.11 -10.35
C PRO A 175 -3.28 -19.10 -8.86
N ALA A 176 -2.80 -20.08 -8.09
CA ALA A 176 -3.03 -20.14 -6.65
C ALA A 176 -2.40 -18.96 -5.87
N TRP A 177 -1.43 -18.29 -6.45
CA TRP A 177 -0.76 -17.13 -5.85
C TRP A 177 -1.28 -15.79 -6.37
N VAL A 178 -2.25 -15.79 -7.25
CA VAL A 178 -2.91 -14.59 -7.78
C VAL A 178 -4.29 -14.45 -7.16
N ILE A 179 -4.71 -13.23 -6.88
CA ILE A 179 -6.09 -12.97 -6.43
C ILE A 179 -7.03 -13.20 -7.63
N PRO A 180 -8.02 -14.08 -7.52
CA PRO A 180 -8.82 -14.52 -8.66
C PRO A 180 -9.46 -13.38 -9.46
N GLY A 181 -9.28 -13.39 -10.78
CA GLY A 181 -9.85 -12.37 -11.67
C GLY A 181 -9.20 -10.99 -11.59
N THR A 182 -8.00 -10.88 -10.99
CA THR A 182 -7.29 -9.61 -10.81
C THR A 182 -5.83 -9.69 -11.26
N PRO A 183 -5.14 -8.55 -11.45
CA PRO A 183 -3.70 -8.52 -11.67
C PRO A 183 -2.88 -8.54 -10.37
N PHE A 184 -3.51 -8.75 -9.21
CA PHE A 184 -2.90 -8.57 -7.90
C PHE A 184 -2.58 -9.90 -7.21
N THR A 185 -1.60 -9.88 -6.32
CA THR A 185 -1.26 -11.01 -5.44
C THR A 185 -1.52 -10.71 -3.98
N THR A 186 -1.55 -9.43 -3.61
CA THR A 186 -1.52 -8.97 -2.22
C THR A 186 -2.25 -7.64 -2.08
N ILE A 187 -2.86 -7.43 -0.93
CA ILE A 187 -3.39 -6.14 -0.51
C ILE A 187 -2.81 -5.71 0.82
N THR A 188 -2.74 -4.39 1.01
CA THR A 188 -2.50 -3.77 2.33
C THR A 188 -3.67 -2.87 2.66
N VAL A 189 -4.23 -3.02 3.86
CA VAL A 189 -5.28 -2.14 4.40
C VAL A 189 -4.71 -1.34 5.56
N ASN A 190 -4.68 -0.02 5.43
CA ASN A 190 -4.24 0.91 6.47
C ASN A 190 -5.42 1.69 7.02
N ASN A 191 -5.48 1.87 8.34
CA ASN A 191 -6.52 2.64 9.00
C ASN A 191 -5.97 3.92 9.60
N SER A 192 -6.23 5.03 8.95
CA SER A 192 -5.84 6.38 9.39
C SER A 192 -4.34 6.50 9.71
N VAL A 193 -3.52 5.88 8.87
CA VAL A 193 -2.05 5.94 8.93
C VAL A 193 -1.55 6.88 7.84
N PRO A 194 -0.99 8.04 8.17
CA PRO A 194 -0.23 8.81 7.21
C PRO A 194 1.11 8.10 6.97
N ALA A 195 1.41 7.78 5.73
CA ALA A 195 2.68 7.13 5.38
C ALA A 195 3.81 8.17 5.36
N ALA A 196 4.93 7.85 6.00
CA ALA A 196 6.18 8.59 5.83
C ALA A 196 6.79 8.30 4.43
N TYR A 197 7.73 9.13 3.97
CA TYR A 197 8.36 8.94 2.66
C TYR A 197 9.05 7.59 2.51
N HIS A 198 8.66 6.86 1.50
CA HIS A 198 9.20 5.55 1.12
C HIS A 198 9.00 5.28 -0.38
N GLN A 199 9.54 4.19 -0.86
CA GLN A 199 9.22 3.52 -2.13
C GLN A 199 8.68 2.14 -1.78
N ASP A 200 7.77 1.59 -2.59
CA ASP A 200 7.21 0.26 -2.37
C ASP A 200 8.21 -0.81 -2.81
N GLY A 201 9.00 -1.25 -1.85
CA GLY A 201 10.01 -2.29 -2.09
C GLY A 201 9.38 -3.68 -2.26
N GLY A 202 9.70 -4.34 -3.38
CA GLY A 202 9.20 -5.69 -3.70
C GLY A 202 7.93 -5.71 -4.52
N ASP A 203 7.37 -4.57 -4.90
CA ASP A 203 6.28 -4.49 -5.87
C ASP A 203 6.82 -4.59 -7.30
N LEU A 204 6.01 -5.15 -8.21
CA LEU A 204 6.37 -5.34 -9.60
C LEU A 204 6.58 -4.00 -10.30
N LYS A 205 7.82 -3.70 -10.68
CA LYS A 205 8.22 -2.38 -11.23
C LYS A 205 7.53 -2.02 -12.55
N LYS A 206 7.13 -2.99 -13.35
CA LYS A 206 6.39 -2.76 -14.59
C LYS A 206 4.88 -2.64 -14.38
N GLY A 207 4.39 -2.96 -13.17
CA GLY A 207 3.01 -2.79 -12.75
C GLY A 207 2.77 -1.45 -12.04
N PHE A 208 1.57 -1.31 -11.47
CA PHE A 208 1.18 -0.17 -10.64
C PHE A 208 0.59 -0.63 -9.31
N GLY A 209 0.80 0.19 -8.27
CA GLY A 209 0.02 0.12 -7.04
C GLY A 209 -1.36 0.74 -7.29
N CYS A 210 -2.41 0.07 -6.82
CA CYS A 210 -3.79 0.51 -6.97
C CYS A 210 -4.35 0.81 -5.58
N LEU A 211 -4.50 2.09 -5.24
CA LEU A 211 -4.94 2.56 -3.93
C LEU A 211 -6.39 3.04 -4.00
N ALA A 212 -7.29 2.42 -3.23
CA ALA A 212 -8.66 2.84 -3.01
C ALA A 212 -8.83 3.44 -1.62
N VAL A 213 -9.62 4.52 -1.50
CA VAL A 213 -9.81 5.24 -0.24
C VAL A 213 -11.26 5.18 0.21
N PHE A 214 -11.46 4.90 1.50
CA PHE A 214 -12.76 4.88 2.15
C PHE A 214 -12.70 5.76 3.40
N CYS A 215 -13.55 6.78 3.45
CA CYS A 215 -13.52 7.77 4.51
C CYS A 215 -14.88 7.91 5.22
N LYS A 216 -14.83 8.38 6.46
CA LYS A 216 -15.97 8.91 7.22
C LYS A 216 -15.52 10.18 7.95
N GLY A 217 -16.45 11.13 8.12
CA GLY A 217 -16.22 12.33 8.92
C GLY A 217 -15.33 13.37 8.27
N GLU A 218 -15.00 14.38 9.04
CA GLU A 218 -14.22 15.54 8.60
C GLU A 218 -12.82 15.51 9.18
N PHE A 219 -11.85 15.60 8.30
CA PHE A 219 -10.43 15.74 8.61
C PHE A 219 -9.71 16.46 7.46
N ASN A 220 -8.61 17.14 7.77
CA ASN A 220 -7.80 17.80 6.76
C ASN A 220 -6.64 16.91 6.28
N ASN A 221 -5.94 17.40 5.26
CA ASN A 221 -4.71 16.81 4.71
C ASN A 221 -4.88 15.37 4.17
N TYR A 222 -3.92 14.48 4.45
CA TYR A 222 -3.75 13.14 3.87
C TYR A 222 -3.40 13.15 2.37
N GLU A 223 -2.99 14.28 1.80
CA GLU A 223 -2.48 14.30 0.43
C GLU A 223 -1.34 13.29 0.29
N LEU A 224 -1.42 12.46 -0.76
CA LEU A 224 -0.30 11.61 -1.16
C LEU A 224 0.63 12.44 -2.03
N VAL A 225 1.83 12.70 -1.54
CA VAL A 225 2.84 13.57 -2.17
C VAL A 225 3.88 12.73 -2.88
N ILE A 226 4.16 13.09 -4.13
CA ILE A 226 5.30 12.61 -4.92
C ILE A 226 6.30 13.77 -5.03
N PRO A 227 7.28 13.82 -4.12
CA PRO A 227 8.11 15.01 -3.94
C PRO A 227 9.04 15.28 -5.11
N GLU A 228 9.49 14.24 -5.81
CA GLU A 228 10.36 14.38 -6.99
C GLU A 228 9.78 15.34 -8.03
N TYR A 229 8.47 15.26 -8.23
CA TYR A 229 7.75 16.06 -9.22
C TYR A 229 6.97 17.23 -8.61
N LYS A 230 7.00 17.37 -7.29
CA LYS A 230 6.21 18.34 -6.52
C LYS A 230 4.70 18.25 -6.81
N VAL A 231 4.19 17.04 -6.86
CA VAL A 231 2.77 16.71 -7.08
C VAL A 231 2.19 16.09 -5.83
N ALA A 232 0.95 16.43 -5.51
CA ALA A 232 0.17 15.77 -4.47
C ALA A 232 -1.23 15.41 -5.00
N ALA A 233 -1.76 14.27 -4.54
CA ALA A 233 -3.12 13.85 -4.80
C ALA A 233 -3.95 13.92 -3.51
N HIS A 234 -5.04 14.67 -3.54
CA HIS A 234 -6.01 14.77 -2.44
C HIS A 234 -7.13 13.78 -2.68
N LEU A 235 -7.11 12.67 -1.92
CA LEU A 235 -8.06 11.57 -2.10
C LEU A 235 -9.10 11.54 -0.98
N ARG A 236 -10.36 11.29 -1.36
CA ARG A 236 -11.52 11.19 -0.48
C ARG A 236 -12.27 9.87 -0.70
N ASP A 237 -13.41 9.72 -0.04
CA ASP A 237 -14.22 8.52 -0.11
C ASP A 237 -14.55 8.11 -1.55
N GLY A 238 -14.35 6.84 -1.89
CA GLY A 238 -14.59 6.29 -3.23
C GLY A 238 -13.53 6.60 -4.29
N ASP A 239 -12.50 7.39 -3.97
CA ASP A 239 -11.45 7.73 -4.92
C ASP A 239 -10.44 6.59 -5.09
N VAL A 240 -9.92 6.49 -6.31
CA VAL A 240 -8.85 5.54 -6.67
C VAL A 240 -7.65 6.29 -7.22
N LEU A 241 -6.47 5.91 -6.75
CA LEU A 241 -5.18 6.33 -7.26
C LEU A 241 -4.42 5.12 -7.77
N PHE A 242 -3.99 5.16 -9.01
CA PHE A 242 -2.97 4.28 -9.57
C PHE A 242 -1.64 5.01 -9.57
N PHE A 243 -0.58 4.37 -9.09
CA PHE A 243 0.73 5.01 -8.97
C PHE A 243 1.88 4.03 -9.27
N ASP A 244 2.95 4.58 -9.82
CA ASP A 244 4.19 3.85 -10.03
C ASP A 244 4.82 3.52 -8.66
N PRO A 245 5.01 2.24 -8.28
CA PRO A 245 5.53 1.87 -6.97
C PRO A 245 7.00 2.29 -6.77
N THR A 246 7.69 2.64 -7.84
CA THR A 246 9.12 3.02 -7.81
C THR A 246 9.35 4.47 -7.42
N VAL A 247 8.30 5.33 -7.47
CA VAL A 247 8.44 6.73 -7.07
C VAL A 247 8.40 6.89 -5.55
N TRP A 248 9.17 7.84 -5.04
CA TRP A 248 9.09 8.25 -3.65
C TRP A 248 7.72 8.88 -3.36
N HIS A 249 7.06 8.42 -2.32
CA HIS A 249 5.78 8.97 -1.91
C HIS A 249 5.60 8.94 -0.40
N GLY A 250 4.70 9.80 0.10
CA GLY A 250 4.34 9.88 1.51
C GLY A 250 3.12 10.78 1.69
N ASN A 251 2.52 10.76 2.89
CA ASN A 251 1.35 11.58 3.16
C ASN A 251 1.68 12.78 4.03
N VAL A 252 0.94 13.86 3.82
CA VAL A 252 0.83 14.96 4.80
C VAL A 252 -0.06 14.45 5.94
N PRO A 253 0.41 14.44 7.20
CA PRO A 253 -0.42 14.02 8.32
C PRO A 253 -1.64 14.93 8.52
N PRO A 254 -2.77 14.41 9.02
CA PRO A 254 -3.87 15.25 9.45
C PRO A 254 -3.46 16.05 10.69
N THR A 255 -3.81 17.32 10.73
CA THR A 255 -3.59 18.22 11.87
C THR A 255 -4.90 18.61 12.55
N GLU A 256 -6.01 18.45 11.84
CA GLU A 256 -7.34 18.79 12.32
C GLU A 256 -8.32 17.70 11.90
N ALA A 257 -9.17 17.27 12.82
CA ALA A 257 -10.26 16.34 12.59
C ALA A 257 -11.41 16.64 13.57
N VAL A 258 -12.63 16.37 13.14
CA VAL A 258 -13.82 16.58 13.99
C VAL A 258 -14.18 15.27 14.69
N GLY A 259 -14.20 15.31 16.02
CA GLY A 259 -14.55 14.17 16.85
C GLY A 259 -13.43 13.15 17.05
N GLU A 260 -13.79 11.97 17.53
CA GLU A 260 -12.85 10.92 17.91
C GLU A 260 -12.48 10.03 16.72
N LYS A 261 -11.17 9.74 16.61
CA LYS A 261 -10.62 8.83 15.57
C LYS A 261 -11.23 7.43 15.72
N ASN A 262 -11.63 6.86 14.61
CA ASN A 262 -12.30 5.56 14.45
C ASN A 262 -13.80 5.55 14.81
N GLU A 263 -14.31 6.53 15.53
CA GLU A 263 -15.71 6.68 15.83
C GLU A 263 -16.37 7.71 14.93
N ASP A 264 -15.93 8.97 15.01
CA ASP A 264 -16.47 10.07 14.23
C ASP A 264 -15.82 10.20 12.88
N TRP A 265 -14.51 9.93 12.80
CA TRP A 265 -13.77 9.98 11.55
C TRP A 265 -12.79 8.81 11.38
N TYR A 266 -12.56 8.41 10.14
CA TYR A 266 -11.51 7.48 9.75
C TYR A 266 -11.16 7.64 8.26
N ARG A 267 -9.97 7.18 7.89
CA ARG A 267 -9.55 7.00 6.51
C ARG A 267 -8.92 5.62 6.35
N ILE A 268 -9.63 4.74 5.66
CA ILE A 268 -9.09 3.45 5.23
C ILE A 268 -8.45 3.66 3.86
N SER A 269 -7.24 3.16 3.66
CA SER A 269 -6.65 2.98 2.34
C SER A 269 -6.38 1.49 2.10
N LEU A 270 -6.97 0.97 1.02
CA LEU A 270 -6.68 -0.36 0.50
C LEU A 270 -5.72 -0.19 -0.67
N VAL A 271 -4.55 -0.80 -0.61
CA VAL A 271 -3.58 -0.84 -1.70
C VAL A 271 -3.50 -2.26 -2.22
N ALA A 272 -3.82 -2.47 -3.50
CA ALA A 272 -3.69 -3.75 -4.19
C ALA A 272 -2.48 -3.70 -5.14
N TYR A 273 -1.65 -4.75 -5.11
CA TYR A 273 -0.39 -4.80 -5.85
C TYR A 273 0.04 -6.22 -6.17
N TYR A 274 0.99 -6.35 -7.10
CA TYR A 274 1.67 -7.60 -7.39
C TYR A 274 3.06 -7.59 -6.75
N ARG A 275 3.37 -8.58 -5.91
CA ARG A 275 4.72 -8.73 -5.32
C ARG A 275 5.64 -9.44 -6.31
N GLU A 276 6.75 -8.80 -6.68
CA GLU A 276 7.65 -9.26 -7.74
C GLU A 276 8.17 -10.69 -7.52
N GLY A 277 8.47 -11.06 -6.28
CA GLY A 277 8.98 -12.38 -5.94
C GLY A 277 7.96 -13.53 -6.05
N ILE A 278 6.68 -13.23 -6.22
CA ILE A 278 5.63 -14.25 -6.38
C ILE A 278 5.77 -15.03 -7.69
N ILE A 279 6.32 -14.44 -8.74
CA ILE A 279 6.57 -15.13 -10.01
C ILE A 279 7.46 -16.38 -9.84
N GLY A 280 8.31 -16.42 -8.83
CA GLY A 280 9.19 -17.54 -8.52
C GLY A 280 8.56 -18.61 -7.61
N CYS A 281 7.30 -18.44 -7.21
CA CYS A 281 6.60 -19.41 -6.38
C CYS A 281 6.25 -20.67 -7.20
N GLN A 282 6.49 -21.83 -6.61
CA GLN A 282 6.04 -23.11 -7.15
C GLN A 282 4.58 -23.38 -6.73
N SER A 283 4.03 -24.54 -7.08
CA SER A 283 2.68 -24.91 -6.64
C SER A 283 2.53 -24.86 -5.12
N PRO A 284 1.31 -24.65 -4.58
CA PRO A 284 1.05 -24.67 -3.14
C PRO A 284 1.56 -25.92 -2.45
N GLU A 285 1.48 -27.08 -3.10
CA GLU A 285 1.95 -28.38 -2.59
C GLU A 285 3.47 -28.40 -2.43
N GLU A 286 4.20 -27.90 -3.40
CA GLU A 286 5.67 -27.82 -3.38
C GLU A 286 6.14 -26.80 -2.33
N GLU A 287 5.50 -25.65 -2.24
CA GLU A 287 5.81 -24.65 -1.21
C GLU A 287 5.48 -25.16 0.20
N LEU A 288 4.40 -25.94 0.37
CA LEU A 288 4.07 -26.61 1.61
C LEU A 288 5.13 -27.65 1.97
N ALA A 289 5.64 -28.42 1.01
CA ALA A 289 6.71 -29.39 1.24
C ALA A 289 7.99 -28.70 1.71
N LYS A 290 8.37 -27.56 1.12
CA LYS A 290 9.50 -26.73 1.57
C LYS A 290 9.29 -26.24 3.02
N ALA A 291 8.09 -25.82 3.38
CA ALA A 291 7.76 -25.35 4.73
C ALA A 291 7.90 -26.48 5.76
N LYS A 292 7.38 -27.68 5.46
CA LYS A 292 7.47 -28.87 6.32
C LYS A 292 8.93 -29.33 6.50
N ALA A 293 9.71 -29.37 5.44
CA ALA A 293 11.13 -29.77 5.49
C ALA A 293 11.96 -28.86 6.43
N ARG A 294 11.49 -27.67 6.72
CA ARG A 294 12.12 -26.70 7.63
C ARG A 294 11.50 -26.63 9.03
N GLY A 295 10.53 -27.49 9.33
CA GLY A 295 9.84 -27.46 10.62
C GLY A 295 9.07 -26.14 10.88
N ALA A 296 8.57 -25.49 9.82
CA ALA A 296 7.87 -24.20 9.90
C ALA A 296 6.35 -24.37 10.06
N LEU A 297 5.87 -25.59 10.18
CA LEU A 297 4.46 -25.97 10.37
C LEU A 297 4.33 -26.96 11.53
#